data_b45cf3d558268f57d73e2d2e590be3da
#
_entry.id   b45cf3d558268f57d73e2d2e590be3da
#
_cell.length_a   1.000
_cell.length_b   1.000
_cell.length_c   1.000
_cell.angle_alpha   90.00
_cell.angle_beta   90.00
_cell.angle_gamma   90.00
#
_symmetry.space_group_name_H-M   'P 1'
#
loop_
_entity.id
_entity.type
_entity.pdbx_description
1 polymer ?
#
loop_
_entity_poly.entity_id
_entity_poly.type
_entity_poly.pdbx_seq_one_letter_code
_entity_poly.pdbx_strand_id
1 'polypeptide(L)'
;MKTIISKLKELRSSRGLTGEEVARLLGKSGNHVVSRIESGETNLSLETFEKLCKIYDVSPASLFGESKSFSKKKGFFDRVSYRAEEKEIAEELKARLLPVLKDLRKLGTLQEKLGRKPFNHKEILKLEMDNSLPLKSQKSIAKELARALREKLGIDEDDELDIVDLISNKLNIPVLGIDLGDSLWGFYSKDVYDFPLIVFNENNRFEGRKRFTLAHELGHYILHNERSELDFDGADKTDSEYVVDAFAQELLVPTDYLRRYYDEIGLSLVKEIKPFHVAMLASKFKVSFLMMSYTLKDMGKISWDDYKALKEYCFEKLDIEASDIGYDTSDYVVKVKSLSNRIKELSFEAKAKGVIGIDELSKLTNMSTQELLRVM
;
A
#
# COMPACT_ATOMS: atom_id res chain seq x y z
N MET A 1 39.82 -3.81 1.77
CA MET A 1 39.16 -3.50 0.49
C MET A 1 38.27 -4.66 -0.03
N LYS A 2 38.77 -5.89 -0.18
CA LYS A 2 37.94 -7.04 -0.64
C LYS A 2 36.63 -7.20 0.16
N THR A 3 36.68 -7.00 1.48
CA THR A 3 35.51 -7.13 2.36
C THR A 3 34.44 -6.05 2.11
N ILE A 4 34.85 -4.81 1.80
CA ILE A 4 33.92 -3.70 1.51
C ILE A 4 33.24 -3.90 0.15
N ILE A 5 34.01 -4.31 -0.86
CA ILE A 5 33.51 -4.62 -2.20
C ILE A 5 32.48 -5.75 -2.15
N SER A 6 32.77 -6.81 -1.36
CA SER A 6 31.81 -7.91 -1.15
C SER A 6 30.52 -7.41 -0.49
N LYS A 7 30.62 -6.57 0.54
CA LYS A 7 29.45 -5.96 1.20
C LYS A 7 28.63 -5.08 0.25
N LEU A 8 29.28 -4.29 -0.61
CA LEU A 8 28.58 -3.47 -1.60
C LEU A 8 27.82 -4.33 -2.62
N LYS A 9 28.42 -5.44 -3.07
CA LYS A 9 27.75 -6.41 -3.95
C LYS A 9 26.54 -7.08 -3.27
N GLU A 10 26.68 -7.46 -2.00
CA GLU A 10 25.59 -8.02 -1.19
C GLU A 10 24.47 -7.00 -1.00
N LEU A 11 24.82 -5.74 -0.73
CA LEU A 11 23.85 -4.65 -0.60
C LEU A 11 23.09 -4.41 -1.91
N ARG A 12 23.79 -4.36 -3.05
CA ARG A 12 23.13 -4.26 -4.35
C ARG A 12 22.14 -5.39 -4.55
N SER A 13 22.58 -6.62 -4.34
CA SER A 13 21.74 -7.81 -4.50
C SER A 13 20.57 -7.84 -3.51
N SER A 14 20.79 -7.45 -2.26
CA SER A 14 19.71 -7.38 -1.25
C SER A 14 18.70 -6.26 -1.50
N ARG A 15 19.05 -5.26 -2.33
CA ARG A 15 18.17 -4.18 -2.79
C ARG A 15 17.47 -4.53 -4.11
N GLY A 16 17.73 -5.70 -4.70
CA GLY A 16 17.20 -6.11 -6.00
C GLY A 16 17.69 -5.23 -7.16
N LEU A 17 18.81 -4.51 -7.00
CA LEU A 17 19.33 -3.63 -8.03
C LEU A 17 20.25 -4.39 -8.99
N THR A 18 20.06 -4.18 -10.30
CA THR A 18 20.98 -4.67 -11.34
C THR A 18 22.21 -3.77 -11.41
N GLY A 19 23.30 -4.29 -11.96
CA GLY A 19 24.52 -3.50 -12.19
C GLY A 19 24.26 -2.30 -13.12
N GLU A 20 23.34 -2.43 -14.05
CA GLU A 20 22.96 -1.37 -15.00
C GLU A 20 22.19 -0.23 -14.31
N GLU A 21 21.26 -0.56 -13.44
CA GLU A 21 20.51 0.41 -12.64
C GLU A 21 21.45 1.22 -11.75
N VAL A 22 22.37 0.54 -11.09
CA VAL A 22 23.37 1.22 -10.24
C VAL A 22 24.30 2.09 -11.08
N ALA A 23 24.74 1.63 -12.27
CA ALA A 23 25.54 2.44 -13.17
C ALA A 23 24.82 3.71 -13.60
N ARG A 24 23.52 3.61 -13.93
CA ARG A 24 22.65 4.77 -14.26
C ARG A 24 22.53 5.74 -13.09
N LEU A 25 22.32 5.24 -11.87
CA LEU A 25 22.25 6.05 -10.65
C LEU A 25 23.59 6.72 -10.29
N LEU A 26 24.71 6.12 -10.72
CA LEU A 26 26.05 6.73 -10.63
C LEU A 26 26.31 7.77 -11.72
N GLY A 27 25.38 7.94 -12.68
CA GLY A 27 25.57 8.82 -13.85
C GLY A 27 26.54 8.23 -14.88
N LYS A 28 26.64 6.90 -14.95
CA LYS A 28 27.53 6.18 -15.87
C LYS A 28 26.73 5.27 -16.80
N SER A 29 27.20 5.05 -18.01
CA SER A 29 26.58 4.16 -18.97
C SER A 29 27.23 2.77 -18.94
N GLY A 30 26.38 1.72 -18.94
CA GLY A 30 26.78 0.31 -19.05
C GLY A 30 27.06 -0.37 -17.69
N ASN A 31 26.64 -1.62 -17.58
CA ASN A 31 26.74 -2.45 -16.37
C ASN A 31 28.18 -2.86 -16.02
N HIS A 32 29.11 -2.85 -17.00
CA HIS A 32 30.50 -3.21 -16.81
C HIS A 32 31.21 -2.34 -15.74
N VAL A 33 30.76 -1.11 -15.51
CA VAL A 33 31.34 -0.23 -14.48
C VAL A 33 31.15 -0.81 -13.09
N VAL A 34 29.93 -1.24 -12.78
CA VAL A 34 29.59 -1.81 -11.46
C VAL A 34 30.21 -3.20 -11.31
N SER A 35 30.18 -4.03 -12.36
CA SER A 35 30.80 -5.35 -12.38
C SER A 35 32.31 -5.26 -12.10
N ARG A 36 33.02 -4.31 -12.70
CA ARG A 36 34.46 -4.10 -12.48
C ARG A 36 34.80 -3.55 -11.08
N ILE A 37 33.90 -2.79 -10.47
CA ILE A 37 34.04 -2.38 -9.06
C ILE A 37 33.86 -3.62 -8.17
N GLU A 38 32.81 -4.41 -8.42
CA GLU A 38 32.47 -5.59 -7.63
C GLU A 38 33.43 -6.78 -7.81
N SER A 39 34.13 -6.86 -8.94
CA SER A 39 35.24 -7.81 -9.15
C SER A 39 36.57 -7.33 -8.54
N GLY A 40 36.63 -6.05 -8.17
CA GLY A 40 37.88 -5.45 -7.68
C GLY A 40 38.90 -5.09 -8.78
N GLU A 41 38.49 -5.16 -10.05
CA GLU A 41 39.33 -4.78 -11.20
C GLU A 41 39.56 -3.27 -11.30
N THR A 42 38.62 -2.49 -10.73
CA THR A 42 38.73 -1.03 -10.72
C THR A 42 38.78 -0.56 -9.26
N ASN A 43 39.71 0.32 -8.98
CA ASN A 43 39.83 0.96 -7.67
C ASN A 43 38.55 1.79 -7.40
N LEU A 44 37.91 1.53 -6.25
CA LEU A 44 36.78 2.28 -5.78
C LEU A 44 37.23 3.65 -5.24
N SER A 45 36.96 4.72 -5.99
CA SER A 45 37.23 6.08 -5.52
C SER A 45 36.30 6.43 -4.35
N LEU A 46 36.78 7.33 -3.47
CA LEU A 46 36.00 7.81 -2.32
C LEU A 46 34.66 8.40 -2.77
N GLU A 47 34.65 9.18 -3.83
CA GLU A 47 33.44 9.76 -4.40
C GLU A 47 32.43 8.68 -4.88
N THR A 48 32.95 7.65 -5.59
CA THR A 48 32.09 6.54 -6.04
C THR A 48 31.59 5.71 -4.87
N PHE A 49 32.44 5.50 -3.85
CA PHE A 49 32.06 4.81 -2.63
C PHE A 49 30.95 5.55 -1.87
N GLU A 50 31.06 6.86 -1.70
CA GLU A 50 30.03 7.68 -1.06
C GLU A 50 28.71 7.68 -1.86
N LYS A 51 28.79 7.75 -3.20
CA LYS A 51 27.61 7.61 -4.07
C LYS A 51 26.96 6.24 -3.92
N LEU A 52 27.73 5.16 -3.88
CA LEU A 52 27.20 3.80 -3.65
C LEU A 52 26.58 3.67 -2.26
N CYS A 53 27.21 4.23 -1.22
CA CYS A 53 26.62 4.27 0.10
C CYS A 53 25.28 5.00 0.12
N LYS A 54 25.15 6.10 -0.63
CA LYS A 54 23.88 6.82 -0.80
C LYS A 54 22.85 6.02 -1.59
N ILE A 55 23.25 5.34 -2.65
CA ILE A 55 22.38 4.50 -3.48
C ILE A 55 21.87 3.31 -2.66
N TYR A 56 22.77 2.65 -1.91
CA TYR A 56 22.45 1.49 -1.09
C TYR A 56 21.95 1.84 0.31
N ASP A 57 21.89 3.12 0.64
CA ASP A 57 21.47 3.66 1.94
C ASP A 57 22.13 3.01 3.12
N VAL A 58 23.39 3.15 3.15
CA VAL A 58 24.20 2.72 4.27
C VAL A 58 25.17 3.84 4.66
N SER A 59 25.44 3.99 5.94
CA SER A 59 26.52 4.90 6.33
C SER A 59 27.85 4.29 5.93
N PRO A 60 28.82 5.09 5.42
CA PRO A 60 30.17 4.60 5.18
C PRO A 60 30.76 3.83 6.38
N ALA A 61 30.52 4.33 7.59
CA ALA A 61 31.00 3.72 8.83
C ALA A 61 30.44 2.29 9.05
N SER A 62 29.22 1.99 8.64
CA SER A 62 28.61 0.66 8.80
C SER A 62 29.31 -0.41 7.97
N LEU A 63 29.99 -0.03 6.91
CA LEU A 63 30.73 -0.95 6.04
C LEU A 63 32.11 -1.32 6.60
N PHE A 64 32.64 -0.53 7.54
CA PHE A 64 33.92 -0.78 8.19
C PHE A 64 33.78 -1.59 9.50
N GLY A 65 32.60 -1.72 10.08
CA GLY A 65 32.33 -2.54 11.27
C GLY A 65 32.22 -4.05 10.98
N GLU A 66 32.28 -4.88 12.03
CA GLU A 66 32.06 -6.33 11.91
C GLU A 66 30.67 -6.61 11.36
N SER A 67 30.60 -7.48 10.38
CA SER A 67 29.40 -7.81 9.63
C SER A 67 28.33 -8.47 10.50
N LYS A 68 27.25 -7.77 10.81
CA LYS A 68 25.98 -8.47 10.88
C LYS A 68 25.70 -8.95 9.45
N SER A 69 25.60 -10.26 9.25
CA SER A 69 25.27 -10.85 7.96
C SER A 69 24.00 -10.16 7.45
N PHE A 70 24.13 -9.47 6.32
CA PHE A 70 22.96 -9.00 5.61
C PHE A 70 22.20 -10.26 5.19
N SER A 71 21.10 -10.57 5.89
CA SER A 71 20.32 -11.77 5.60
C SER A 71 19.93 -11.72 4.12
N LYS A 72 20.00 -12.88 3.44
CA LYS A 72 19.49 -13.08 2.07
C LYS A 72 17.96 -12.98 2.00
N LYS A 73 17.35 -11.96 2.61
CA LYS A 73 15.96 -11.65 2.34
C LYS A 73 15.88 -11.15 0.91
N LYS A 74 15.11 -11.83 0.07
CA LYS A 74 14.79 -11.33 -1.28
C LYS A 74 14.31 -9.90 -1.14
N GLY A 75 14.94 -8.96 -1.86
CA GLY A 75 14.53 -7.55 -1.85
C GLY A 75 13.10 -7.40 -2.38
N PHE A 76 12.49 -6.26 -2.12
CA PHE A 76 11.15 -5.94 -2.64
C PHE A 76 11.04 -6.24 -4.15
N PHE A 77 12.00 -5.75 -4.94
CA PHE A 77 12.00 -5.97 -6.39
C PHE A 77 12.24 -7.42 -6.82
N ASP A 78 12.98 -8.22 -6.03
CA ASP A 78 13.13 -9.65 -6.31
C ASP A 78 11.80 -10.39 -6.15
N ARG A 79 10.95 -9.94 -5.24
CA ARG A 79 9.61 -10.50 -5.03
C ARG A 79 8.61 -10.04 -6.09
N VAL A 80 8.65 -8.77 -6.46
CA VAL A 80 7.88 -8.24 -7.59
C VAL A 80 8.20 -9.02 -8.87
N SER A 81 9.49 -9.22 -9.16
CA SER A 81 9.94 -9.97 -10.35
C SER A 81 9.57 -11.46 -10.31
N TYR A 82 9.42 -12.05 -9.13
CA TYR A 82 9.05 -13.47 -8.98
C TYR A 82 7.56 -13.72 -9.23
N ARG A 83 6.70 -12.73 -8.94
CA ARG A 83 5.24 -12.86 -9.08
C ARG A 83 4.70 -12.31 -10.39
N ALA A 84 5.38 -11.37 -11.03
CA ALA A 84 5.05 -10.95 -12.37
C ALA A 84 5.41 -12.08 -13.33
N GLU A 85 4.41 -12.78 -13.86
CA GLU A 85 4.58 -13.80 -14.90
C GLU A 85 5.26 -13.21 -16.16
N GLU A 86 5.14 -11.88 -16.32
CA GLU A 86 5.78 -11.10 -17.36
C GLU A 86 6.90 -10.23 -16.76
N LYS A 87 8.14 -10.48 -17.19
CA LYS A 87 9.30 -9.68 -16.78
C LYS A 87 9.14 -8.18 -17.10
N GLU A 88 8.40 -7.86 -18.15
CA GLU A 88 8.16 -6.48 -18.58
C GLU A 88 7.38 -5.69 -17.53
N ILE A 89 6.34 -6.26 -16.92
CA ILE A 89 5.55 -5.61 -15.84
C ILE A 89 6.44 -5.33 -14.63
N ALA A 90 7.29 -6.28 -14.26
CA ALA A 90 8.19 -6.11 -13.13
C ALA A 90 9.22 -4.98 -13.35
N GLU A 91 9.77 -4.86 -14.56
CA GLU A 91 10.73 -3.79 -14.89
C GLU A 91 10.04 -2.43 -14.99
N GLU A 92 8.82 -2.37 -15.53
CA GLU A 92 8.03 -1.15 -15.57
C GLU A 92 7.67 -0.66 -14.18
N LEU A 93 7.18 -1.54 -13.31
CA LEU A 93 6.88 -1.22 -11.91
C LEU A 93 8.13 -0.74 -11.15
N LYS A 94 9.27 -1.38 -11.39
CA LYS A 94 10.55 -0.92 -10.87
C LYS A 94 10.88 0.49 -11.32
N ALA A 95 10.75 0.78 -12.61
CA ALA A 95 11.04 2.09 -13.17
C ALA A 95 10.16 3.19 -12.54
N ARG A 96 8.89 2.88 -12.27
CA ARG A 96 7.93 3.80 -11.64
C ARG A 96 8.20 4.01 -10.15
N LEU A 97 8.63 2.97 -9.44
CA LEU A 97 8.87 3.02 -7.98
C LEU A 97 10.24 3.59 -7.59
N LEU A 98 11.29 3.34 -8.39
CA LEU A 98 12.65 3.79 -8.09
C LEU A 98 12.76 5.29 -7.74
N PRO A 99 12.09 6.22 -8.46
CA PRO A 99 12.16 7.64 -8.13
C PRO A 99 11.60 7.98 -6.75
N VAL A 100 10.56 7.26 -6.31
CA VAL A 100 9.87 7.56 -5.04
C VAL A 100 10.51 6.89 -3.83
N LEU A 101 11.35 5.86 -4.03
CA LEU A 101 12.00 5.15 -2.92
C LEU A 101 12.83 6.05 -2.01
N LYS A 102 13.52 7.05 -2.59
CA LYS A 102 14.32 8.00 -1.83
C LYS A 102 13.46 8.86 -0.90
N ASP A 103 12.29 9.25 -1.37
CA ASP A 103 11.38 10.08 -0.59
C ASP A 103 10.61 9.24 0.45
N LEU A 104 10.27 7.99 0.15
CA LEU A 104 9.74 7.05 1.15
C LEU A 104 10.70 6.85 2.32
N ARG A 105 11.99 6.78 2.05
CA ARG A 105 13.01 6.69 3.10
C ARG A 105 13.04 7.93 3.98
N LYS A 106 12.99 9.12 3.38
CA LYS A 106 12.90 10.38 4.15
C LYS A 106 11.67 10.36 5.06
N LEU A 107 10.53 9.90 4.52
CA LEU A 107 9.30 9.77 5.26
C LEU A 107 9.45 8.83 6.46
N GLY A 108 9.96 7.61 6.23
CA GLY A 108 10.20 6.62 7.29
C GLY A 108 11.13 7.16 8.39
N THR A 109 12.24 7.79 8.00
CA THR A 109 13.18 8.42 8.96
C THR A 109 12.51 9.52 9.77
N LEU A 110 11.66 10.35 9.16
CA LEU A 110 10.92 11.39 9.87
C LEU A 110 9.90 10.80 10.85
N GLN A 111 9.17 9.77 10.45
CA GLN A 111 8.23 9.08 11.33
C GLN A 111 8.95 8.46 12.54
N GLU A 112 10.08 7.80 12.31
CA GLU A 112 10.91 7.24 13.37
C GLU A 112 11.41 8.34 14.35
N LYS A 113 11.95 9.45 13.84
CA LYS A 113 12.38 10.59 14.65
C LYS A 113 11.26 11.21 15.45
N LEU A 114 10.05 11.21 14.91
CA LEU A 114 8.84 11.69 15.61
C LEU A 114 8.26 10.68 16.60
N GLY A 115 8.89 9.49 16.73
CA GLY A 115 8.40 8.40 17.56
C GLY A 115 7.12 7.75 17.02
N ARG A 116 6.79 8.00 15.76
CA ARG A 116 5.63 7.40 15.08
C ARG A 116 6.01 6.02 14.58
N LYS A 117 5.40 5.00 15.17
CA LYS A 117 5.54 3.62 14.72
C LYS A 117 4.31 3.22 13.93
N PRO A 118 4.45 2.30 12.94
CA PRO A 118 3.29 1.66 12.33
C PRO A 118 2.45 0.98 13.40
N PHE A 119 1.16 0.95 13.18
CA PHE A 119 0.22 0.29 14.05
C PHE A 119 0.57 -1.20 14.22
N ASN A 120 0.82 -1.63 15.44
CA ASN A 120 1.06 -3.04 15.73
C ASN A 120 -0.26 -3.75 16.04
N HIS A 121 -0.88 -4.33 15.02
CA HIS A 121 -2.16 -5.02 15.15
C HIS A 121 -2.13 -6.19 16.15
N LYS A 122 -1.02 -6.93 16.25
CA LYS A 122 -0.88 -8.08 17.16
C LYS A 122 -0.98 -7.67 18.64
N GLU A 123 -0.43 -6.52 18.99
CA GLU A 123 -0.51 -6.02 20.37
C GLU A 123 -1.89 -5.44 20.73
N ILE A 124 -2.62 -4.97 19.72
CA ILE A 124 -3.80 -4.15 19.95
C ILE A 124 -5.09 -4.92 19.72
N LEU A 125 -5.19 -5.70 18.66
CA LEU A 125 -6.45 -6.39 18.33
C LEU A 125 -6.65 -7.68 19.13
N LYS A 126 -5.59 -8.25 19.72
CA LYS A 126 -5.63 -9.50 20.52
C LYS A 126 -6.26 -10.70 19.80
N LEU A 127 -6.44 -10.59 18.49
CA LEU A 127 -6.94 -11.63 17.62
C LEU A 127 -5.85 -11.98 16.61
N GLU A 128 -5.65 -13.24 16.37
CA GLU A 128 -4.70 -13.73 15.38
C GLU A 128 -5.42 -14.61 14.36
N MET A 129 -4.95 -14.54 13.11
CA MET A 129 -5.45 -15.40 12.06
C MET A 129 -4.90 -16.80 12.22
N ASP A 130 -5.77 -17.80 12.31
CA ASP A 130 -5.40 -19.22 12.25
C ASP A 130 -5.67 -19.75 10.84
N ASN A 131 -4.60 -19.88 10.07
CA ASN A 131 -4.63 -20.34 8.69
C ASN A 131 -4.91 -21.87 8.56
N SER A 132 -4.95 -22.61 9.67
CA SER A 132 -5.32 -24.03 9.67
C SER A 132 -6.83 -24.26 9.66
N LEU A 133 -7.61 -23.24 9.94
CA LEU A 133 -9.08 -23.33 9.98
C LEU A 133 -9.69 -23.39 8.56
N PRO A 134 -10.91 -23.94 8.42
CA PRO A 134 -11.66 -23.88 7.17
C PRO A 134 -11.85 -22.43 6.70
N LEU A 135 -11.85 -22.20 5.38
CA LEU A 135 -11.98 -20.87 4.76
C LEU A 135 -13.14 -20.04 5.33
N LYS A 136 -14.29 -20.66 5.58
CA LYS A 136 -15.46 -19.98 6.17
C LYS A 136 -15.14 -19.39 7.55
N SER A 137 -14.40 -20.13 8.39
CA SER A 137 -13.98 -19.66 9.73
C SER A 137 -12.94 -18.55 9.63
N GLN A 138 -11.98 -18.69 8.72
CA GLN A 138 -10.99 -17.65 8.47
C GLN A 138 -11.65 -16.33 8.04
N LYS A 139 -12.65 -16.37 7.13
CA LYS A 139 -13.43 -15.19 6.74
C LYS A 139 -14.20 -14.57 7.91
N SER A 140 -14.73 -15.39 8.82
CA SER A 140 -15.40 -14.88 10.03
C SER A 140 -14.43 -14.12 10.92
N ILE A 141 -13.25 -14.68 11.18
CA ILE A 141 -12.19 -14.03 11.97
C ILE A 141 -11.73 -12.73 11.28
N ALA A 142 -11.58 -12.73 9.97
CA ALA A 142 -11.19 -11.53 9.22
C ALA A 142 -12.23 -10.40 9.39
N LYS A 143 -13.52 -10.71 9.36
CA LYS A 143 -14.59 -9.75 9.63
C LYS A 143 -14.56 -9.25 11.08
N GLU A 144 -14.31 -10.12 12.05
CA GLU A 144 -14.16 -9.73 13.46
C GLU A 144 -12.95 -8.80 13.65
N LEU A 145 -11.84 -9.06 12.98
CA LEU A 145 -10.68 -8.18 12.99
C LEU A 145 -10.96 -6.80 12.39
N ALA A 146 -11.76 -6.72 11.33
CA ALA A 146 -12.19 -5.44 10.76
C ALA A 146 -13.05 -4.63 11.74
N ARG A 147 -14.01 -5.28 12.43
CA ARG A 147 -14.83 -4.64 13.48
C ARG A 147 -13.97 -4.17 14.65
N ALA A 148 -13.10 -5.05 15.16
CA ALA A 148 -12.18 -4.72 16.26
C ALA A 148 -11.26 -3.54 15.90
N LEU A 149 -10.84 -3.42 14.63
CA LEU A 149 -10.06 -2.29 14.15
C LEU A 149 -10.88 -0.99 14.19
N ARG A 150 -12.13 -1.00 13.69
CA ARG A 150 -13.02 0.17 13.77
C ARG A 150 -13.25 0.57 15.21
N GLU A 151 -13.66 -0.35 16.09
CA GLU A 151 -13.89 -0.11 17.51
C GLU A 151 -12.65 0.49 18.20
N LYS A 152 -11.47 -0.10 17.95
CA LYS A 152 -10.21 0.37 18.53
C LYS A 152 -9.86 1.80 18.14
N LEU A 153 -10.24 2.21 16.95
CA LEU A 153 -9.97 3.54 16.41
C LEU A 153 -11.12 4.54 16.65
N GLY A 154 -12.17 4.11 17.36
CA GLY A 154 -13.34 4.95 17.66
C GLY A 154 -14.10 5.34 16.39
N ILE A 155 -14.28 4.40 15.46
CA ILE A 155 -15.02 4.59 14.21
C ILE A 155 -16.31 3.76 14.33
N ASP A 156 -17.44 4.43 14.49
CA ASP A 156 -18.71 3.76 14.61
C ASP A 156 -19.12 3.08 13.28
N GLU A 157 -20.04 2.13 13.35
CA GLU A 157 -20.46 1.34 12.17
C GLU A 157 -21.09 2.20 11.08
N ASP A 158 -21.80 3.26 11.44
CA ASP A 158 -22.49 4.21 10.55
C ASP A 158 -21.59 5.41 10.15
N ASP A 159 -20.40 5.54 10.75
CA ASP A 159 -19.44 6.54 10.35
C ASP A 159 -18.93 6.29 8.92
N GLU A 160 -18.87 7.37 8.17
CA GLU A 160 -18.19 7.37 6.88
C GLU A 160 -16.69 7.15 7.10
N LEU A 161 -16.16 6.10 6.49
CA LEU A 161 -14.76 5.76 6.60
C LEU A 161 -13.92 6.48 5.54
N ASP A 162 -13.09 7.44 5.95
CA ASP A 162 -11.95 7.88 5.14
C ASP A 162 -10.81 6.86 5.26
N ILE A 163 -10.73 5.97 4.25
CA ILE A 163 -9.74 4.88 4.24
C ILE A 163 -8.30 5.41 4.16
N VAL A 164 -8.08 6.56 3.51
CA VAL A 164 -6.74 7.16 3.41
C VAL A 164 -6.33 7.74 4.76
N ASP A 165 -7.21 8.46 5.44
CA ASP A 165 -6.95 8.99 6.78
C ASP A 165 -6.70 7.86 7.77
N LEU A 166 -7.54 6.82 7.72
CA LEU A 166 -7.35 5.61 8.53
C LEU A 166 -5.93 5.06 8.38
N ILE A 167 -5.51 4.76 7.15
CA ILE A 167 -4.22 4.13 6.89
C ILE A 167 -3.06 5.08 7.19
N SER A 168 -3.12 6.31 6.65
CA SER A 168 -1.99 7.24 6.69
C SER A 168 -1.78 7.90 8.04
N ASN A 169 -2.86 8.30 8.71
CA ASN A 169 -2.79 9.11 9.92
C ASN A 169 -3.04 8.30 11.19
N LYS A 170 -4.07 7.46 11.21
CA LYS A 170 -4.39 6.67 12.41
C LYS A 170 -3.47 5.46 12.56
N LEU A 171 -3.11 4.78 11.46
CA LEU A 171 -2.24 3.61 11.49
C LEU A 171 -0.76 3.92 11.18
N ASN A 172 -0.44 5.13 10.79
CA ASN A 172 0.91 5.57 10.39
C ASN A 172 1.53 4.71 9.28
N ILE A 173 0.74 4.23 8.34
CA ILE A 173 1.20 3.49 7.17
C ILE A 173 1.17 4.44 5.97
N PRO A 174 2.30 4.70 5.29
CA PRO A 174 2.31 5.49 4.07
C PRO A 174 1.42 4.90 2.99
N VAL A 175 0.64 5.77 2.35
CA VAL A 175 -0.18 5.43 1.17
C VAL A 175 0.34 6.22 -0.01
N LEU A 176 0.52 5.56 -1.15
CA LEU A 176 0.93 6.19 -2.40
C LEU A 176 -0.07 5.87 -3.51
N GLY A 177 -0.50 6.91 -4.24
CA GLY A 177 -1.10 6.77 -5.55
C GLY A 177 0.00 6.82 -6.60
N ILE A 178 0.07 5.82 -7.45
CA ILE A 178 1.04 5.75 -8.56
C ILE A 178 0.31 5.14 -9.76
N ASP A 179 0.66 5.59 -10.96
CA ASP A 179 0.27 4.90 -12.17
C ASP A 179 0.95 3.52 -12.22
N LEU A 180 0.17 2.46 -12.03
CA LEU A 180 0.65 1.07 -12.03
C LEU A 180 0.38 0.35 -13.36
N GLY A 181 -0.11 1.06 -14.39
CA GLY A 181 -0.58 0.45 -15.64
C GLY A 181 -1.95 -0.21 -15.49
N ASP A 182 -2.33 -1.02 -16.48
CA ASP A 182 -3.70 -1.56 -16.56
C ASP A 182 -3.88 -2.87 -15.77
N SER A 183 -2.79 -3.56 -15.44
CA SER A 183 -2.83 -4.93 -14.89
C SER A 183 -2.72 -5.00 -13.38
N LEU A 184 -2.32 -3.93 -12.70
CA LEU A 184 -2.07 -3.92 -11.25
C LEU A 184 -2.95 -2.89 -10.56
N TRP A 185 -3.75 -3.32 -9.59
CA TRP A 185 -4.64 -2.45 -8.82
C TRP A 185 -3.95 -1.79 -7.64
N GLY A 186 -3.10 -2.54 -6.96
CA GLY A 186 -2.35 -2.08 -5.81
C GLY A 186 -1.43 -3.15 -5.26
N PHE A 187 -0.75 -2.82 -4.19
CA PHE A 187 0.01 -3.79 -3.42
C PHE A 187 0.37 -3.25 -2.02
N TYR A 188 0.49 -4.17 -1.10
CA TYR A 188 1.11 -3.95 0.19
C TYR A 188 2.57 -4.41 0.17
N SER A 189 3.46 -3.65 0.79
CA SER A 189 4.85 -4.06 1.01
C SER A 189 5.31 -3.74 2.43
N LYS A 190 5.85 -4.75 3.12
CA LYS A 190 6.49 -4.59 4.43
C LYS A 190 7.94 -4.12 4.34
N ASP A 191 8.59 -4.41 3.22
CA ASP A 191 10.05 -4.42 3.13
C ASP A 191 10.66 -3.21 2.43
N VAL A 192 9.88 -2.18 2.17
CA VAL A 192 10.42 -0.91 1.70
C VAL A 192 10.99 -0.19 2.91
N TYR A 193 12.28 -0.46 3.20
CA TYR A 193 13.02 0.13 4.33
C TYR A 193 12.51 -0.23 5.73
N ASP A 194 12.09 -1.49 5.92
CA ASP A 194 11.53 -1.99 7.18
C ASP A 194 10.26 -1.24 7.65
N PHE A 195 9.60 -0.54 6.72
CA PHE A 195 8.37 0.18 6.97
C PHE A 195 7.25 -0.34 6.06
N PRO A 196 6.02 -0.56 6.56
CA PRO A 196 4.90 -0.95 5.72
C PRO A 196 4.55 0.19 4.75
N LEU A 197 4.16 -0.18 3.54
CA LEU A 197 3.74 0.73 2.49
C LEU A 197 2.54 0.14 1.77
N ILE A 198 1.51 0.93 1.54
CA ILE A 198 0.40 0.58 0.66
C ILE A 198 0.45 1.47 -0.58
N VAL A 199 0.38 0.84 -1.74
CA VAL A 199 0.35 1.52 -3.04
C VAL A 199 -0.93 1.13 -3.77
N PHE A 200 -1.58 2.10 -4.41
CA PHE A 200 -2.73 1.85 -5.27
C PHE A 200 -2.56 2.54 -6.63
N ASN A 201 -3.25 2.01 -7.63
CA ASN A 201 -3.24 2.57 -8.97
C ASN A 201 -4.11 3.84 -9.02
N GLU A 202 -3.45 5.01 -9.12
CA GLU A 202 -4.15 6.29 -9.17
C GLU A 202 -4.91 6.50 -10.49
N ASN A 203 -4.50 5.84 -11.57
CA ASN A 203 -5.16 5.93 -12.87
C ASN A 203 -6.45 5.11 -12.97
N ASN A 204 -6.77 4.32 -11.95
CA ASN A 204 -8.08 3.69 -11.90
C ASN A 204 -9.17 4.76 -11.81
N ARG A 205 -10.11 4.76 -12.77
CA ARG A 205 -11.21 5.74 -12.82
C ARG A 205 -12.29 5.48 -11.75
N PHE A 206 -12.32 4.30 -11.15
CA PHE A 206 -13.37 3.88 -10.23
C PHE A 206 -12.96 4.11 -8.77
N GLU A 207 -13.52 5.13 -8.13
CA GLU A 207 -13.18 5.49 -6.75
C GLU A 207 -13.57 4.39 -5.75
N GLY A 208 -14.72 3.75 -5.93
CA GLY A 208 -15.10 2.60 -5.10
C GLY A 208 -14.11 1.42 -5.20
N ARG A 209 -13.48 1.25 -6.36
CA ARG A 209 -12.41 0.25 -6.54
C ARG A 209 -11.14 0.66 -5.81
N LYS A 210 -10.72 1.93 -5.93
CA LYS A 210 -9.55 2.43 -5.18
C LYS A 210 -9.72 2.25 -3.67
N ARG A 211 -10.91 2.57 -3.15
CA ARG A 211 -11.23 2.36 -1.73
C ARG A 211 -11.13 0.90 -1.32
N PHE A 212 -11.69 0.00 -2.15
CA PHE A 212 -11.61 -1.43 -1.91
C PHE A 212 -10.16 -1.92 -1.95
N THR A 213 -9.37 -1.51 -2.95
CA THR A 213 -7.95 -1.85 -3.04
C THR A 213 -7.20 -1.42 -1.78
N LEU A 214 -7.39 -0.19 -1.29
CA LEU A 214 -6.75 0.29 -0.06
C LEU A 214 -7.14 -0.54 1.17
N ALA A 215 -8.42 -0.90 1.30
CA ALA A 215 -8.90 -1.74 2.40
C ALA A 215 -8.36 -3.19 2.29
N HIS A 216 -8.24 -3.70 1.07
CA HIS A 216 -7.68 -5.01 0.77
C HIS A 216 -6.18 -5.07 1.13
N GLU A 217 -5.39 -4.09 0.68
CA GLU A 217 -3.96 -4.02 1.02
C GLU A 217 -3.73 -3.83 2.53
N LEU A 218 -4.61 -3.09 3.19
CA LEU A 218 -4.62 -3.03 4.66
C LEU A 218 -4.94 -4.41 5.28
N GLY A 219 -5.83 -5.17 4.66
CA GLY A 219 -6.12 -6.54 5.06
C GLY A 219 -4.89 -7.43 5.02
N HIS A 220 -4.07 -7.36 3.98
CA HIS A 220 -2.78 -8.07 3.93
C HIS A 220 -1.85 -7.69 5.08
N TYR A 221 -1.80 -6.40 5.42
CA TYR A 221 -1.03 -5.94 6.57
C TYR A 221 -1.54 -6.52 7.91
N ILE A 222 -2.86 -6.50 8.11
CA ILE A 222 -3.48 -6.93 9.37
C ILE A 222 -3.46 -8.44 9.54
N LEU A 223 -3.76 -9.20 8.46
CA LEU A 223 -4.00 -10.64 8.53
C LEU A 223 -2.71 -11.45 8.34
N HIS A 224 -1.81 -11.01 7.49
CA HIS A 224 -0.67 -11.81 7.06
C HIS A 224 0.70 -11.23 7.38
N ASN A 225 0.80 -9.95 7.65
CA ASN A 225 1.99 -9.16 8.03
C ASN A 225 3.40 -9.64 7.56
N GLU A 226 3.53 -10.85 7.05
CA GLU A 226 4.81 -11.47 6.67
C GLU A 226 5.03 -11.53 5.16
N ARG A 227 4.01 -11.24 4.34
CA ARG A 227 4.08 -11.35 2.88
C ARG A 227 3.67 -10.03 2.23
N SER A 228 4.53 -9.52 1.35
CA SER A 228 4.14 -8.53 0.35
C SER A 228 3.42 -9.27 -0.77
N GLU A 229 2.17 -8.94 -1.02
CA GLU A 229 1.39 -9.54 -2.10
C GLU A 229 1.08 -8.48 -3.16
N LEU A 230 1.10 -8.88 -4.43
CA LEU A 230 0.73 -8.05 -5.56
C LEU A 230 -0.65 -8.51 -6.03
N ASP A 231 -1.60 -7.59 -6.10
CA ASP A 231 -2.96 -7.85 -6.59
C ASP A 231 -3.02 -7.56 -8.09
N PHE A 232 -2.99 -8.62 -8.91
CA PHE A 232 -3.11 -8.53 -10.37
C PHE A 232 -4.55 -8.77 -10.80
N ASP A 233 -4.97 -8.01 -11.82
CA ASP A 233 -6.28 -8.23 -12.45
C ASP A 233 -6.31 -9.58 -13.19
N GLY A 234 -7.36 -10.37 -12.93
CA GLY A 234 -7.58 -11.64 -13.61
C GLY A 234 -6.83 -12.85 -13.07
N ALA A 235 -6.00 -12.71 -12.04
CA ALA A 235 -5.38 -13.87 -11.37
C ALA A 235 -6.42 -14.71 -10.61
N ASP A 236 -6.23 -16.05 -10.63
CA ASP A 236 -7.05 -16.94 -9.81
C ASP A 236 -6.84 -16.64 -8.32
N LYS A 237 -7.92 -16.28 -7.64
CA LYS A 237 -7.87 -15.94 -6.20
C LYS A 237 -7.55 -17.17 -5.37
N THR A 238 -6.58 -17.02 -4.49
CA THR A 238 -6.28 -18.02 -3.45
C THR A 238 -7.26 -17.89 -2.28
N ASP A 239 -7.30 -18.90 -1.40
CA ASP A 239 -8.10 -18.82 -0.16
C ASP A 239 -7.71 -17.62 0.70
N SER A 240 -6.43 -17.27 0.72
CA SER A 240 -5.89 -16.09 1.40
C SER A 240 -6.51 -14.79 0.88
N GLU A 241 -6.65 -14.63 -0.45
CA GLU A 241 -7.28 -13.47 -1.08
C GLU A 241 -8.76 -13.33 -0.68
N TYR A 242 -9.49 -14.44 -0.65
CA TYR A 242 -10.89 -14.42 -0.21
C TYR A 242 -11.04 -14.02 1.28
N VAL A 243 -10.06 -14.31 2.10
CA VAL A 243 -10.04 -13.91 3.52
C VAL A 243 -9.77 -12.41 3.64
N VAL A 244 -8.83 -11.89 2.86
CA VAL A 244 -8.52 -10.45 2.81
C VAL A 244 -9.70 -9.66 2.25
N ASP A 245 -10.37 -10.17 1.20
CA ASP A 245 -11.61 -9.58 0.69
C ASP A 245 -12.69 -9.47 1.78
N ALA A 246 -12.85 -10.50 2.62
CA ALA A 246 -13.84 -10.48 3.69
C ALA A 246 -13.51 -9.41 4.76
N PHE A 247 -12.24 -9.19 5.07
CA PHE A 247 -11.79 -8.09 5.91
C PHE A 247 -12.13 -6.74 5.28
N ALA A 248 -11.74 -6.53 4.02
CA ALA A 248 -11.97 -5.29 3.30
C ALA A 248 -13.45 -4.93 3.19
N GLN A 249 -14.29 -5.93 2.89
CA GLN A 249 -15.74 -5.79 2.83
C GLN A 249 -16.30 -5.31 4.17
N GLU A 250 -15.99 -5.99 5.26
CA GLU A 250 -16.50 -5.66 6.59
C GLU A 250 -15.99 -4.30 7.08
N LEU A 251 -14.74 -3.95 6.74
CA LEU A 251 -14.16 -2.65 7.09
C LEU A 251 -14.91 -1.49 6.40
N LEU A 252 -15.23 -1.63 5.11
CA LEU A 252 -15.89 -0.60 4.32
C LEU A 252 -17.41 -0.62 4.46
N VAL A 253 -17.98 -1.81 4.64
CA VAL A 253 -19.43 -2.05 4.71
C VAL A 253 -19.72 -2.93 5.92
N PRO A 254 -19.80 -2.36 7.14
CA PRO A 254 -20.12 -3.13 8.33
C PRO A 254 -21.46 -3.87 8.15
N THR A 255 -21.39 -5.21 8.22
CA THR A 255 -22.54 -6.08 7.88
C THR A 255 -23.78 -5.77 8.74
N ASP A 256 -23.58 -5.46 10.04
CA ASP A 256 -24.70 -5.19 10.95
C ASP A 256 -25.33 -3.82 10.67
N TYR A 257 -24.54 -2.80 10.30
CA TYR A 257 -25.07 -1.53 9.85
C TYR A 257 -25.82 -1.67 8.51
N LEU A 258 -25.23 -2.37 7.52
CA LEU A 258 -25.91 -2.60 6.25
C LEU A 258 -27.26 -3.33 6.46
N ARG A 259 -27.31 -4.30 7.38
CA ARG A 259 -28.56 -5.03 7.69
C ARG A 259 -29.63 -4.08 8.25
N ARG A 260 -29.29 -3.25 9.23
CA ARG A 260 -30.22 -2.26 9.81
C ARG A 260 -30.69 -1.27 8.74
N TYR A 261 -29.77 -0.70 7.98
CA TYR A 261 -30.09 0.25 6.91
C TYR A 261 -30.96 -0.37 5.81
N TYR A 262 -30.65 -1.61 5.40
CA TYR A 262 -31.44 -2.36 4.43
C TYR A 262 -32.92 -2.54 4.86
N ASP A 263 -33.13 -2.81 6.14
CA ASP A 263 -34.47 -2.97 6.72
C ASP A 263 -35.16 -1.60 6.88
N GLU A 264 -34.45 -0.57 7.32
CA GLU A 264 -34.94 0.79 7.49
C GLU A 264 -35.49 1.39 6.19
N ILE A 265 -34.79 1.21 5.09
CA ILE A 265 -35.23 1.70 3.77
C ILE A 265 -36.26 0.77 3.08
N GLY A 266 -36.72 -0.26 3.77
CA GLY A 266 -37.79 -1.15 3.32
C GLY A 266 -37.38 -2.19 2.28
N LEU A 267 -36.09 -2.39 2.03
CA LEU A 267 -35.62 -3.40 1.04
C LEU A 267 -35.95 -4.84 1.46
N SER A 268 -36.17 -5.11 2.74
CA SER A 268 -36.62 -6.41 3.24
C SER A 268 -38.03 -6.80 2.74
N LEU A 269 -38.82 -5.83 2.31
CA LEU A 269 -40.16 -6.02 1.74
C LEU A 269 -40.17 -6.18 0.21
N VAL A 270 -39.00 -5.93 -0.42
CA VAL A 270 -38.85 -5.99 -1.88
C VAL A 270 -38.69 -7.44 -2.31
N LYS A 271 -39.51 -7.91 -3.24
CA LYS A 271 -39.49 -9.31 -3.73
C LYS A 271 -38.22 -9.63 -4.52
N GLU A 272 -37.65 -8.66 -5.21
CA GLU A 272 -36.52 -8.87 -6.10
C GLU A 272 -35.60 -7.62 -6.06
N ILE A 273 -34.35 -7.84 -5.75
CA ILE A 273 -33.32 -6.78 -5.76
C ILE A 273 -32.95 -6.48 -7.21
N LYS A 274 -33.19 -5.25 -7.63
CA LYS A 274 -32.86 -4.73 -8.95
C LYS A 274 -31.53 -3.96 -8.93
N PRO A 275 -30.86 -3.74 -10.10
CA PRO A 275 -29.61 -3.01 -10.19
C PRO A 275 -29.61 -1.66 -9.46
N PHE A 276 -30.69 -0.88 -9.56
CA PHE A 276 -30.75 0.43 -8.89
C PHE A 276 -30.74 0.34 -7.36
N HIS A 277 -31.28 -0.73 -6.75
CA HIS A 277 -31.20 -0.94 -5.31
C HIS A 277 -29.75 -1.18 -4.88
N VAL A 278 -29.02 -1.96 -5.69
CA VAL A 278 -27.59 -2.23 -5.44
C VAL A 278 -26.80 -0.95 -5.56
N ALA A 279 -27.06 -0.14 -6.60
CA ALA A 279 -26.37 1.13 -6.81
C ALA A 279 -26.63 2.14 -5.69
N MET A 280 -27.89 2.23 -5.23
CA MET A 280 -28.24 3.08 -4.09
C MET A 280 -27.44 2.68 -2.82
N LEU A 281 -27.36 1.38 -2.53
CA LEU A 281 -26.56 0.89 -1.41
C LEU A 281 -25.05 1.12 -1.65
N ALA A 282 -24.56 0.87 -2.87
CA ALA A 282 -23.18 1.10 -3.24
C ALA A 282 -22.78 2.57 -3.05
N SER A 283 -23.63 3.50 -3.47
CA SER A 283 -23.46 4.94 -3.25
C SER A 283 -23.44 5.29 -1.77
N LYS A 284 -24.40 4.80 -0.98
CA LYS A 284 -24.45 5.05 0.47
C LYS A 284 -23.16 4.64 1.19
N PHE A 285 -22.59 3.49 0.83
CA PHE A 285 -21.39 2.95 1.44
C PHE A 285 -20.09 3.34 0.70
N LYS A 286 -20.21 4.09 -0.40
CA LYS A 286 -19.08 4.55 -1.23
C LYS A 286 -18.19 3.40 -1.69
N VAL A 287 -18.81 2.35 -2.19
CA VAL A 287 -18.16 1.16 -2.73
C VAL A 287 -18.62 0.86 -4.15
N SER A 288 -17.91 0.00 -4.85
CA SER A 288 -18.31 -0.38 -6.22
C SER A 288 -19.61 -1.20 -6.23
N PHE A 289 -20.35 -1.10 -7.33
CA PHE A 289 -21.55 -1.89 -7.58
C PHE A 289 -21.30 -3.39 -7.40
N LEU A 290 -20.20 -3.91 -7.94
CA LEU A 290 -19.83 -5.32 -7.81
C LEU A 290 -19.55 -5.74 -6.37
N MET A 291 -18.84 -4.89 -5.62
CA MET A 291 -18.59 -5.18 -4.21
C MET A 291 -19.89 -5.24 -3.41
N MET A 292 -20.81 -4.29 -3.63
CA MET A 292 -22.11 -4.30 -2.95
C MET A 292 -22.93 -5.51 -3.35
N SER A 293 -22.98 -5.87 -4.65
CA SER A 293 -23.67 -7.08 -5.13
C SER A 293 -23.14 -8.33 -4.42
N TYR A 294 -21.82 -8.46 -4.32
CA TYR A 294 -21.20 -9.59 -3.63
C TYR A 294 -21.52 -9.59 -2.13
N THR A 295 -21.51 -8.43 -1.49
CA THR A 295 -21.86 -8.28 -0.07
C THR A 295 -23.31 -8.71 0.20
N LEU A 296 -24.26 -8.31 -0.64
CA LEU A 296 -25.66 -8.71 -0.53
C LEU A 296 -25.84 -10.22 -0.71
N LYS A 297 -25.08 -10.83 -1.63
CA LYS A 297 -25.06 -12.29 -1.80
C LYS A 297 -24.49 -12.99 -0.54
N ASP A 298 -23.40 -12.49 0.02
CA ASP A 298 -22.82 -13.04 1.25
C ASP A 298 -23.75 -12.93 2.45
N MET A 299 -24.58 -11.89 2.50
CA MET A 299 -25.63 -11.73 3.51
C MET A 299 -26.88 -12.58 3.26
N GLY A 300 -26.94 -13.28 2.12
CA GLY A 300 -28.13 -14.08 1.73
C GLY A 300 -29.33 -13.22 1.32
N LYS A 301 -29.13 -11.95 0.96
CA LYS A 301 -30.20 -11.05 0.48
C LYS A 301 -30.49 -11.25 -1.00
N ILE A 302 -29.54 -11.79 -1.75
CA ILE A 302 -29.70 -12.23 -3.15
C ILE A 302 -29.07 -13.62 -3.31
N SER A 303 -29.55 -14.38 -4.31
CA SER A 303 -29.02 -15.69 -4.66
C SER A 303 -27.67 -15.57 -5.42
N TRP A 304 -27.00 -16.69 -5.61
CA TRP A 304 -25.81 -16.74 -6.46
C TRP A 304 -26.13 -16.44 -7.94
N ASP A 305 -27.32 -16.84 -8.42
CA ASP A 305 -27.71 -16.56 -9.79
C ASP A 305 -28.10 -15.09 -9.98
N ASP A 306 -28.73 -14.45 -8.99
CA ASP A 306 -28.96 -13.00 -8.99
C ASP A 306 -27.63 -12.24 -9.03
N TYR A 307 -26.64 -12.67 -8.23
CA TYR A 307 -25.30 -12.07 -8.26
C TYR A 307 -24.64 -12.17 -9.64
N LYS A 308 -24.73 -13.35 -10.30
CA LYS A 308 -24.21 -13.52 -11.66
C LYS A 308 -24.88 -12.58 -12.65
N ALA A 309 -26.22 -12.50 -12.61
CA ALA A 309 -26.98 -11.61 -13.47
C ALA A 309 -26.59 -10.12 -13.24
N LEU A 310 -26.42 -9.70 -11.99
CA LEU A 310 -25.95 -8.35 -11.66
C LEU A 310 -24.52 -8.11 -12.14
N LYS A 311 -23.64 -9.11 -12.06
CA LYS A 311 -22.26 -9.03 -12.57
C LYS A 311 -22.24 -8.89 -14.10
N GLU A 312 -23.01 -9.69 -14.81
CA GLU A 312 -23.15 -9.59 -16.27
C GLU A 312 -23.74 -8.23 -16.66
N TYR A 313 -24.78 -7.76 -15.98
CA TYR A 313 -25.33 -6.42 -16.18
C TYR A 313 -24.25 -5.33 -16.03
N CYS A 314 -23.40 -5.43 -15.04
CA CYS A 314 -22.30 -4.47 -14.82
C CYS A 314 -21.30 -4.49 -15.99
N PHE A 315 -20.92 -5.66 -16.49
CA PHE A 315 -19.98 -5.78 -17.61
C PHE A 315 -20.59 -5.35 -18.95
N GLU A 316 -21.87 -5.71 -19.22
CA GLU A 316 -22.55 -5.32 -20.45
C GLU A 316 -22.76 -3.79 -20.56
N LYS A 317 -22.87 -3.12 -19.44
CA LYS A 317 -23.04 -1.65 -19.35
C LYS A 317 -21.73 -0.89 -19.16
N LEU A 318 -20.59 -1.50 -19.41
CA LEU A 318 -19.26 -0.88 -19.30
C LEU A 318 -19.03 -0.27 -17.91
N ASP A 319 -18.79 -1.15 -16.93
CA ASP A 319 -18.38 -0.70 -15.58
C ASP A 319 -19.30 0.39 -14.99
N ILE A 320 -20.57 0.04 -14.76
CA ILE A 320 -21.51 0.96 -14.14
C ILE A 320 -21.05 1.28 -12.73
N GLU A 321 -20.61 2.49 -12.54
CA GLU A 321 -20.57 3.11 -11.22
C GLU A 321 -21.94 3.63 -10.82
N ALA A 322 -22.12 3.91 -9.53
CA ALA A 322 -23.37 4.47 -9.04
C ALA A 322 -23.77 5.77 -9.76
N SER A 323 -22.79 6.57 -10.20
CA SER A 323 -22.99 7.80 -11.01
C SER A 323 -23.68 7.55 -12.34
N ASP A 324 -23.44 6.41 -13.00
CA ASP A 324 -24.03 6.10 -14.31
C ASP A 324 -25.53 5.82 -14.25
N ILE A 325 -26.03 5.51 -13.05
CA ILE A 325 -27.47 5.30 -12.79
C ILE A 325 -28.07 6.40 -11.92
N GLY A 326 -27.44 7.57 -11.90
CA GLY A 326 -27.98 8.79 -11.29
C GLY A 326 -27.61 8.98 -9.82
N TYR A 327 -26.66 8.24 -9.27
CA TYR A 327 -26.12 8.48 -7.93
C TYR A 327 -24.80 9.23 -8.02
N ASP A 328 -24.71 10.31 -7.23
CA ASP A 328 -23.49 11.11 -7.17
C ASP A 328 -22.39 10.40 -6.39
N THR A 329 -21.27 10.19 -7.06
CA THR A 329 -20.06 9.58 -6.46
C THR A 329 -18.98 10.61 -6.18
N SER A 330 -19.23 11.89 -6.44
CA SER A 330 -18.23 12.99 -6.28
C SER A 330 -17.72 13.14 -4.84
N ASP A 331 -18.50 12.71 -3.85
CA ASP A 331 -18.18 12.89 -2.44
C ASP A 331 -17.09 11.92 -1.92
N TYR A 332 -16.72 10.89 -2.68
CA TYR A 332 -15.75 9.89 -2.19
C TYR A 332 -14.54 9.67 -3.07
N VAL A 333 -14.06 10.74 -3.65
CA VAL A 333 -12.79 10.71 -4.40
C VAL A 333 -11.64 10.40 -3.44
N VAL A 334 -10.88 9.34 -3.75
CA VAL A 334 -9.68 8.97 -3.00
C VAL A 334 -8.60 10.02 -3.24
N LYS A 335 -8.35 10.83 -2.22
CA LYS A 335 -7.34 11.89 -2.25
C LYS A 335 -6.16 11.52 -1.36
N VAL A 336 -5.01 11.31 -1.96
CA VAL A 336 -3.76 11.08 -1.23
C VAL A 336 -2.88 12.32 -1.37
N LYS A 337 -2.35 12.78 -0.25
CA LYS A 337 -1.34 13.85 -0.28
C LYS A 337 -0.10 13.32 -0.99
N SER A 338 0.46 14.12 -1.88
CA SER A 338 1.73 13.76 -2.51
C SER A 338 2.80 13.48 -1.45
N LEU A 339 3.69 12.54 -1.74
CA LEU A 339 4.77 12.16 -0.85
C LEU A 339 5.61 13.38 -0.43
N SER A 340 5.86 14.30 -1.35
CA SER A 340 6.57 15.55 -1.09
C SER A 340 5.84 16.42 -0.07
N ASN A 341 4.51 16.57 -0.17
CA ASN A 341 3.72 17.35 0.79
C ASN A 341 3.72 16.68 2.16
N ARG A 342 3.61 15.35 2.21
CA ARG A 342 3.67 14.62 3.47
C ARG A 342 5.04 14.76 4.16
N ILE A 343 6.12 14.69 3.40
CA ILE A 343 7.48 14.93 3.93
C ILE A 343 7.58 16.34 4.47
N LYS A 344 7.08 17.37 3.75
CA LYS A 344 7.10 18.75 4.23
C LYS A 344 6.34 18.89 5.55
N GLU A 345 5.12 18.41 5.64
CA GLU A 345 4.30 18.46 6.88
C GLU A 345 5.04 17.85 8.07
N LEU A 346 5.54 16.62 7.91
CA LEU A 346 6.27 15.94 8.99
C LEU A 346 7.59 16.62 9.33
N SER A 347 8.24 17.25 8.35
CA SER A 347 9.48 17.99 8.59
C SER A 347 9.22 19.25 9.43
N PHE A 348 8.15 20.00 9.16
CA PHE A 348 7.77 21.13 9.98
C PHE A 348 7.35 20.70 11.39
N GLU A 349 6.61 19.60 11.52
CA GLU A 349 6.28 19.03 12.82
C GLU A 349 7.53 18.62 13.61
N ALA A 350 8.48 17.93 12.97
CA ALA A 350 9.73 17.51 13.58
C ALA A 350 10.58 18.71 14.01
N LYS A 351 10.55 19.80 13.26
CA LYS A 351 11.19 21.06 13.61
C LYS A 351 10.51 21.72 14.82
N ALA A 352 9.17 21.79 14.81
CA ALA A 352 8.40 22.36 15.92
C ALA A 352 8.64 21.61 17.25
N LYS A 353 8.81 20.29 17.18
CA LYS A 353 9.16 19.44 18.32
C LYS A 353 10.65 19.44 18.68
N GLY A 354 11.49 20.20 17.97
CA GLY A 354 12.92 20.26 18.22
C GLY A 354 13.71 18.99 17.82
N VAL A 355 13.09 18.08 17.06
CA VAL A 355 13.68 16.79 16.69
C VAL A 355 14.68 16.94 15.53
N ILE A 356 14.50 17.96 14.68
CA ILE A 356 15.41 18.29 13.58
C ILE A 356 15.85 19.75 13.62
N GLY A 357 17.05 20.02 13.10
CA GLY A 357 17.59 21.38 12.94
C GLY A 357 17.06 22.07 11.66
N ILE A 358 17.36 23.38 11.51
CA ILE A 358 16.94 24.16 10.35
C ILE A 358 17.62 23.66 9.05
N ASP A 359 18.87 23.21 9.14
CA ASP A 359 19.61 22.70 7.99
C ASP A 359 19.01 21.38 7.47
N GLU A 360 18.53 20.53 8.38
CA GLU A 360 17.84 19.30 8.01
C GLU A 360 16.47 19.61 7.42
N LEU A 361 15.73 20.55 8.01
CA LEU A 361 14.46 21.03 7.48
C LEU A 361 14.63 21.56 6.06
N SER A 362 15.66 22.38 5.81
CA SER A 362 15.99 22.90 4.49
C SER A 362 16.21 21.78 3.45
N LYS A 363 16.96 20.75 3.80
CA LYS A 363 17.23 19.59 2.93
C LYS A 363 15.97 18.77 2.64
N LEU A 364 15.08 18.61 3.62
CA LEU A 364 13.88 17.80 3.50
C LEU A 364 12.77 18.51 2.69
N THR A 365 12.68 19.83 2.84
CA THR A 365 11.63 20.64 2.18
C THR A 365 12.08 21.22 0.84
N ASN A 366 13.37 21.15 0.52
CA ASN A 366 14.03 21.85 -0.60
C ASN A 366 13.83 23.40 -0.55
N MET A 367 13.63 23.95 0.65
CA MET A 367 13.54 25.39 0.90
C MET A 367 14.88 25.91 1.42
N SER A 368 15.28 27.11 1.03
CA SER A 368 16.47 27.73 1.59
C SER A 368 16.25 28.10 3.08
N THR A 369 17.34 28.18 3.83
CA THR A 369 17.27 28.62 5.24
C THR A 369 16.64 30.01 5.39
N GLN A 370 16.86 30.90 4.42
CA GLN A 370 16.27 32.24 4.42
C GLN A 370 14.74 32.20 4.23
N GLU A 371 14.25 31.37 3.32
CA GLU A 371 12.81 31.16 3.13
C GLU A 371 12.17 30.57 4.38
N LEU A 372 12.81 29.59 4.99
CA LEU A 372 12.33 28.97 6.22
C LEU A 372 12.24 29.96 7.38
N LEU A 373 13.24 30.82 7.55
CA LEU A 373 13.23 31.87 8.59
C LEU A 373 12.14 32.94 8.39
N ARG A 374 11.59 33.08 7.18
CA ARG A 374 10.48 34.00 6.89
C ARG A 374 9.10 33.40 7.23
N VAL A 375 8.97 32.06 7.19
CA VAL A 375 7.70 31.37 7.39
C VAL A 375 7.57 30.76 8.80
N MET A 376 8.65 30.74 9.56
CA MET A 376 8.71 30.31 10.97
C MET A 376 8.59 31.48 11.94
#